data_d02f7e43f026103404e08ea1a92c6d66
#
_entry.id   d02f7e43f026103404e08ea1a92c6d66
#
_cell.length_a   1.000
_cell.length_b   1.000
_cell.length_c   1.000
_cell.angle_alpha   90.00
_cell.angle_beta   90.00
_cell.angle_gamma   90.00
#
_symmetry.space_group_name_H-M   'P 1'
#
loop_
_entity.id
_entity.type
_entity.pdbx_description
1 polymer ?
#
loop_
_entity_poly.entity_id
_entity_poly.type
_entity_poly.pdbx_seq_one_letter_code
_entity_poly.pdbx_strand_id
1 'polypeptide(L)'
;MNVKLISVTPDAEKMMGYVARVSNPSNQENPKVAGLLKYCVKHQHWSVFEQSFMTLEIETTRGLAAQILRHRSFTFQEFSQRYADSSLLSTSIPLPELRRQDTKNRQNSIDDIDEFKVQKYQMLMQDHFRDAMALYQTMLDEGIAKECARFVLPLATPTRLYMSGSCRSWVHYIDLRSAHGTQKEHMDIAEACKKVFIEQFPTVAEALEWI
;
A
#
# COMPACT_ATOMS: atom_id res chain seq x y z
N MET A 1 -1.90 -8.59 -6.47
CA MET A 1 -1.69 -7.23 -5.92
C MET A 1 -0.83 -6.46 -6.89
N ASN A 2 -1.12 -5.19 -7.13
CA ASN A 2 -0.41 -4.35 -8.09
C ASN A 2 -0.23 -2.95 -7.50
N VAL A 3 0.93 -2.30 -7.77
CA VAL A 3 1.24 -0.93 -7.35
C VAL A 3 1.72 -0.17 -8.58
N LYS A 4 1.12 1.02 -8.81
CA LYS A 4 1.42 1.84 -9.99
C LYS A 4 1.60 3.30 -9.59
N LEU A 5 2.61 3.97 -10.15
CA LEU A 5 2.79 5.41 -10.01
C LEU A 5 1.64 6.16 -10.72
N ILE A 6 1.02 7.09 -10.02
CA ILE A 6 0.02 8.01 -10.57
C ILE A 6 0.63 9.41 -10.76
N SER A 7 1.30 9.90 -9.74
CA SER A 7 1.96 11.20 -9.81
C SER A 7 3.10 11.30 -8.82
N VAL A 8 4.06 12.14 -9.14
CA VAL A 8 5.14 12.55 -8.25
C VAL A 8 5.42 14.03 -8.49
N THR A 9 5.88 14.76 -7.48
CA THR A 9 6.33 16.14 -7.63
C THR A 9 7.42 16.23 -8.69
N PRO A 10 7.27 17.09 -9.71
CA PRO A 10 8.29 17.27 -10.74
C PRO A 10 9.63 17.69 -10.13
N ASP A 11 10.74 17.12 -10.64
CA ASP A 11 12.10 17.38 -10.14
C ASP A 11 12.23 17.29 -8.61
N ALA A 12 11.53 16.36 -8.01
CA ALA A 12 11.32 16.23 -6.55
C ALA A 12 12.59 16.39 -5.71
N GLU A 13 13.67 15.70 -6.07
CA GLU A 13 14.93 15.78 -5.31
C GLU A 13 15.64 17.13 -5.46
N LYS A 14 15.56 17.75 -6.64
CA LYS A 14 16.08 19.11 -6.84
C LYS A 14 15.28 20.12 -6.01
N MET A 15 13.94 19.99 -6.02
CA MET A 15 13.08 20.86 -5.23
C MET A 15 13.35 20.69 -3.73
N MET A 16 13.49 19.47 -3.22
CA MET A 16 13.88 19.22 -1.82
C MET A 16 15.23 19.88 -1.49
N GLY A 17 16.22 19.78 -2.39
CA GLY A 17 17.51 20.45 -2.22
C GLY A 17 17.42 21.98 -2.24
N TYR A 18 16.55 22.55 -3.08
CA TYR A 18 16.25 23.97 -3.14
C TYR A 18 15.64 24.48 -1.83
N VAL A 19 14.59 23.83 -1.35
CA VAL A 19 13.92 24.25 -0.09
C VAL A 19 14.78 24.03 1.14
N ALA A 20 15.62 22.99 1.15
CA ALA A 20 16.59 22.77 2.24
C ALA A 20 17.58 23.92 2.42
N ARG A 21 17.83 24.72 1.37
CA ARG A 21 18.76 25.86 1.38
C ARG A 21 18.06 27.20 1.59
N VAL A 22 16.82 27.23 2.06
CA VAL A 22 16.06 28.47 2.28
C VAL A 22 16.82 29.51 3.13
N SER A 23 17.66 29.07 4.07
CA SER A 23 18.49 29.94 4.91
C SER A 23 19.87 30.25 4.29
N ASN A 24 20.12 29.82 3.04
CA ASN A 24 21.35 30.12 2.29
C ASN A 24 21.00 30.50 0.84
N PRO A 25 20.42 31.71 0.62
CA PRO A 25 19.87 32.11 -0.67
C PRO A 25 20.91 32.13 -1.80
N SER A 26 22.16 32.46 -1.51
CA SER A 26 23.24 32.49 -2.51
C SER A 26 23.62 31.11 -3.07
N ASN A 27 23.23 30.02 -2.38
CA ASN A 27 23.49 28.64 -2.77
C ASN A 27 22.19 27.85 -3.08
N GLN A 28 21.05 28.53 -3.09
CA GLN A 28 19.74 27.87 -3.19
C GLN A 28 19.56 27.15 -4.53
N GLU A 29 20.01 27.76 -5.62
CA GLU A 29 19.95 27.23 -6.98
C GLU A 29 21.02 26.16 -7.30
N ASN A 30 21.85 25.77 -6.34
CA ASN A 30 22.90 24.77 -6.57
C ASN A 30 22.30 23.40 -6.96
N PRO A 31 22.60 22.85 -8.15
CA PRO A 31 22.04 21.59 -8.61
C PRO A 31 22.59 20.36 -7.88
N LYS A 32 23.68 20.51 -7.11
CA LYS A 32 24.30 19.41 -6.36
C LYS A 32 23.51 19.16 -5.06
N VAL A 33 22.48 18.33 -5.14
CA VAL A 33 21.57 18.06 -4.01
C VAL A 33 21.89 16.77 -3.25
N ALA A 34 22.54 15.79 -3.89
CA ALA A 34 22.72 14.45 -3.33
C ALA A 34 23.38 14.45 -1.94
N GLY A 35 24.53 15.14 -1.78
CA GLY A 35 25.21 15.22 -0.50
C GLY A 35 24.39 15.90 0.60
N LEU A 36 23.55 16.89 0.22
CA LEU A 36 22.66 17.59 1.14
C LEU A 36 21.53 16.67 1.61
N LEU A 37 20.88 15.96 0.69
CA LEU A 37 19.79 15.03 1.03
C LEU A 37 20.32 13.88 1.88
N LYS A 38 21.48 13.30 1.57
CA LYS A 38 22.15 12.29 2.41
C LYS A 38 22.43 12.83 3.84
N TYR A 39 22.91 14.07 3.94
CA TYR A 39 23.11 14.72 5.25
C TYR A 39 21.78 14.85 6.00
N CYS A 40 20.72 15.32 5.34
CA CYS A 40 19.40 15.47 5.95
C CYS A 40 18.82 14.12 6.45
N VAL A 41 18.94 13.05 5.68
CA VAL A 41 18.54 11.69 6.13
C VAL A 41 19.34 11.27 7.36
N LYS A 42 20.68 11.36 7.29
CA LYS A 42 21.59 10.96 8.38
C LYS A 42 21.29 11.69 9.69
N HIS A 43 20.95 12.97 9.62
CA HIS A 43 20.67 13.81 10.80
C HIS A 43 19.18 13.96 11.11
N GLN A 44 18.33 13.17 10.44
CA GLN A 44 16.88 13.14 10.65
C GLN A 44 16.19 14.51 10.45
N HIS A 45 16.69 15.32 9.53
CA HIS A 45 16.08 16.60 9.14
C HIS A 45 14.92 16.34 8.19
N TRP A 46 13.84 15.74 8.71
CA TRP A 46 12.73 15.20 7.92
C TRP A 46 11.83 16.24 7.26
N SER A 47 11.82 17.49 7.74
CA SER A 47 10.94 18.55 7.19
C SER A 47 11.18 18.83 5.71
N VAL A 48 12.42 18.64 5.23
CA VAL A 48 12.79 18.77 3.82
C VAL A 48 12.00 17.79 2.94
N PHE A 49 11.84 16.56 3.42
CA PHE A 49 11.16 15.47 2.71
C PHE A 49 9.63 15.56 2.77
N GLU A 50 9.07 16.55 3.48
CA GLU A 50 7.64 16.84 3.46
C GLU A 50 7.23 17.77 2.31
N GLN A 51 8.19 18.31 1.56
CA GLN A 51 7.93 19.24 0.47
C GLN A 51 7.70 18.57 -0.89
N SER A 52 7.94 17.27 -1.00
CA SER A 52 7.69 16.47 -2.21
C SER A 52 6.68 15.38 -1.93
N PHE A 53 5.79 15.12 -2.90
CA PHE A 53 4.69 14.17 -2.77
C PHE A 53 4.73 13.11 -3.86
N MET A 54 4.23 11.92 -3.53
CA MET A 54 4.00 10.83 -4.47
C MET A 54 2.62 10.23 -4.22
N THR A 55 1.91 9.90 -5.31
CA THR A 55 0.63 9.21 -5.28
C THR A 55 0.75 7.88 -6.00
N LEU A 56 0.37 6.80 -5.32
CA LEU A 56 0.32 5.46 -5.89
C LEU A 56 -1.11 4.95 -5.97
N GLU A 57 -1.41 4.20 -7.03
CA GLU A 57 -2.56 3.30 -7.12
C GLU A 57 -2.14 1.95 -6.56
N ILE A 58 -2.95 1.39 -5.66
CA ILE A 58 -2.72 0.10 -5.02
C ILE A 58 -3.94 -0.78 -5.24
N GLU A 59 -3.78 -1.91 -5.93
CA GLU A 59 -4.78 -2.95 -6.07
C GLU A 59 -4.54 -4.04 -5.03
N THR A 60 -5.53 -4.24 -4.15
CA THR A 60 -5.42 -5.13 -3.00
C THR A 60 -6.80 -5.68 -2.61
N THR A 61 -6.94 -6.17 -1.38
CA THR A 61 -8.20 -6.64 -0.82
C THR A 61 -8.74 -5.67 0.23
N ARG A 62 -10.05 -5.75 0.53
CA ARG A 62 -10.71 -4.94 1.57
C ARG A 62 -10.04 -5.11 2.93
N GLY A 63 -9.63 -6.33 3.28
CA GLY A 63 -8.95 -6.62 4.54
C GLY A 63 -7.62 -5.90 4.69
N LEU A 64 -6.82 -5.83 3.61
CA LEU A 64 -5.53 -5.12 3.61
C LEU A 64 -5.72 -3.61 3.49
N ALA A 65 -6.66 -3.15 2.67
CA ALA A 65 -7.00 -1.72 2.58
C ALA A 65 -7.35 -1.15 3.95
N ALA A 66 -8.12 -1.87 4.77
CA ALA A 66 -8.44 -1.44 6.14
C ALA A 66 -7.20 -1.23 7.03
N GLN A 67 -6.11 -1.95 6.79
CA GLN A 67 -4.83 -1.74 7.49
C GLN A 67 -4.07 -0.54 6.92
N ILE A 68 -4.06 -0.38 5.58
CA ILE A 68 -3.38 0.72 4.88
C ILE A 68 -4.00 2.06 5.26
N LEU A 69 -5.31 2.15 5.28
CA LEU A 69 -6.07 3.37 5.62
C LEU A 69 -5.82 3.89 7.05
N ARG A 70 -5.17 3.12 7.92
CA ARG A 70 -4.79 3.57 9.28
C ARG A 70 -3.56 4.48 9.30
N HIS A 71 -2.83 4.61 8.19
CA HIS A 71 -1.65 5.49 8.08
C HIS A 71 -2.08 6.95 7.92
N ARG A 72 -2.18 7.68 9.04
CA ARG A 72 -2.76 9.04 9.12
C ARG A 72 -1.94 10.13 8.42
N SER A 73 -0.68 9.86 8.08
CA SER A 73 0.18 10.79 7.34
C SER A 73 -0.07 10.79 5.82
N PHE A 74 -1.09 10.05 5.37
CA PHE A 74 -1.51 9.97 3.97
C PHE A 74 -2.95 10.39 3.79
N THR A 75 -3.27 10.75 2.55
CA THR A 75 -4.64 10.91 2.08
C THR A 75 -5.00 9.77 1.13
N PHE A 76 -6.27 9.41 1.13
CA PHE A 76 -6.74 8.23 0.42
C PHE A 76 -8.00 8.50 -0.39
N GLN A 77 -8.11 7.81 -1.53
CA GLN A 77 -9.36 7.62 -2.26
C GLN A 77 -9.50 6.14 -2.55
N GLU A 78 -10.56 5.50 -2.07
CA GLU A 78 -10.78 4.07 -2.26
C GLU A 78 -12.02 3.82 -3.09
N PHE A 79 -12.03 2.73 -3.88
CA PHE A 79 -13.20 2.26 -4.62
C PHE A 79 -14.40 2.09 -3.70
N SER A 80 -15.48 2.79 -4.01
CA SER A 80 -16.68 2.83 -3.17
C SER A 80 -17.69 1.75 -3.56
N GLN A 81 -17.79 0.71 -2.76
CA GLN A 81 -18.83 -0.33 -2.88
C GLN A 81 -20.25 0.16 -2.55
N ARG A 82 -20.42 1.40 -2.12
CA ARG A 82 -21.74 2.04 -2.00
C ARG A 82 -22.23 2.59 -3.35
N TYR A 83 -21.27 3.08 -4.14
CA TYR A 83 -21.54 3.74 -5.43
C TYR A 83 -21.44 2.77 -6.60
N ALA A 84 -20.40 1.95 -6.63
CA ALA A 84 -20.07 1.08 -7.77
C ALA A 84 -20.26 -0.40 -7.41
N ASP A 85 -20.58 -1.20 -8.43
CA ASP A 85 -20.64 -2.64 -8.32
C ASP A 85 -19.22 -3.22 -8.15
N SER A 86 -19.04 -4.12 -7.19
CA SER A 86 -17.75 -4.76 -6.90
C SER A 86 -17.24 -5.62 -8.07
N SER A 87 -18.12 -6.13 -8.92
CA SER A 87 -17.78 -6.89 -10.13
C SER A 87 -16.98 -6.07 -11.16
N LEU A 88 -17.04 -4.73 -11.11
CA LEU A 88 -16.24 -3.85 -11.96
C LEU A 88 -14.73 -3.96 -11.68
N LEU A 89 -14.31 -4.40 -10.50
CA LEU A 89 -12.91 -4.64 -10.18
C LEU A 89 -12.49 -6.08 -10.48
N SER A 90 -13.36 -7.03 -10.17
CA SER A 90 -13.15 -8.46 -10.44
C SER A 90 -14.44 -9.24 -10.29
N THR A 91 -14.63 -10.22 -11.14
CA THR A 91 -15.73 -11.20 -11.06
C THR A 91 -15.39 -12.39 -10.15
N SER A 92 -14.19 -12.43 -9.60
CA SER A 92 -13.75 -13.47 -8.67
C SER A 92 -12.97 -12.88 -7.49
N ILE A 93 -12.99 -13.57 -6.37
CA ILE A 93 -12.27 -13.21 -5.16
C ILE A 93 -11.01 -14.08 -5.07
N PRO A 94 -9.80 -13.48 -4.98
CA PRO A 94 -8.57 -14.24 -4.92
C PRO A 94 -8.48 -15.03 -3.61
N LEU A 95 -7.95 -16.24 -3.70
CA LEU A 95 -7.67 -17.05 -2.52
C LEU A 95 -6.42 -16.49 -1.79
N PRO A 96 -6.50 -16.30 -0.47
CA PRO A 96 -5.32 -15.92 0.31
C PRO A 96 -4.37 -17.11 0.49
N GLU A 97 -3.10 -16.82 0.68
CA GLU A 97 -2.16 -17.81 1.22
C GLU A 97 -2.58 -18.22 2.63
N LEU A 98 -2.54 -19.52 2.90
CA LEU A 98 -2.85 -20.06 4.21
C LEU A 98 -1.55 -20.35 4.96
N ARG A 99 -1.40 -19.75 6.14
CA ARG A 99 -0.23 -19.91 7.01
C ARG A 99 -0.68 -20.27 8.41
N ARG A 100 0.13 -21.03 9.14
CA ARG A 100 -0.15 -21.40 10.54
C ARG A 100 0.06 -20.20 11.46
N GLN A 101 -0.80 -20.08 12.48
CA GLN A 101 -0.63 -19.09 13.53
C GLN A 101 0.68 -19.34 14.30
N ASP A 102 1.49 -18.29 14.44
CA ASP A 102 2.66 -18.33 15.32
C ASP A 102 2.20 -18.35 16.81
N THR A 103 2.78 -19.25 17.57
CA THR A 103 2.44 -19.42 19.00
C THR A 103 3.15 -18.43 19.91
N LYS A 104 4.26 -17.84 19.46
CA LYS A 104 5.05 -16.86 20.23
C LYS A 104 4.64 -15.44 19.93
N ASN A 105 4.45 -15.12 18.65
CA ASN A 105 4.00 -13.78 18.20
C ASN A 105 2.61 -13.90 17.58
N ARG A 106 1.59 -13.43 18.29
CA ARG A 106 0.18 -13.51 17.87
C ARG A 106 -0.13 -12.74 16.57
N GLN A 107 0.73 -11.83 16.14
CA GLN A 107 0.58 -11.09 14.89
C GLN A 107 1.28 -11.75 13.71
N ASN A 108 2.11 -12.75 13.95
CA ASN A 108 2.89 -13.44 12.95
C ASN A 108 2.23 -14.74 12.49
N SER A 109 2.62 -15.19 11.30
CA SER A 109 2.23 -16.47 10.74
C SER A 109 3.46 -17.21 10.20
N ILE A 110 3.40 -18.54 10.18
CA ILE A 110 4.49 -19.42 9.77
C ILE A 110 4.01 -20.24 8.57
N ASP A 111 4.81 -20.24 7.53
CA ASP A 111 4.53 -20.99 6.28
C ASP A 111 5.02 -22.43 6.40
N ASP A 112 4.30 -23.23 7.20
CA ASP A 112 4.59 -24.63 7.47
C ASP A 112 3.31 -25.49 7.58
N ILE A 113 2.20 -25.03 6.98
CA ILE A 113 0.97 -25.81 6.93
C ILE A 113 1.13 -26.98 5.94
N ASP A 114 0.65 -28.13 6.35
CA ASP A 114 0.52 -29.29 5.50
C ASP A 114 -0.28 -29.00 4.21
N GLU A 115 0.26 -29.42 3.07
CA GLU A 115 -0.29 -29.11 1.76
C GLU A 115 -1.73 -29.63 1.56
N PHE A 116 -2.05 -30.80 2.12
CA PHE A 116 -3.41 -31.35 2.04
C PHE A 116 -4.41 -30.47 2.80
N LYS A 117 -4.00 -29.90 3.96
CA LYS A 117 -4.84 -28.93 4.68
C LYS A 117 -5.01 -27.65 3.87
N VAL A 118 -3.94 -27.15 3.25
CA VAL A 118 -4.00 -25.95 2.39
C VAL A 118 -5.04 -26.17 1.28
N GLN A 119 -4.90 -27.25 0.50
CA GLN A 119 -5.80 -27.58 -0.60
C GLN A 119 -7.25 -27.71 -0.12
N LYS A 120 -7.49 -28.45 0.97
CA LYS A 120 -8.83 -28.62 1.55
C LYS A 120 -9.49 -27.27 1.85
N TYR A 121 -8.80 -26.39 2.56
CA TYR A 121 -9.39 -25.11 2.96
C TYR A 121 -9.49 -24.12 1.80
N GLN A 122 -8.57 -24.17 0.84
CA GLN A 122 -8.67 -23.36 -0.39
C GLN A 122 -9.92 -23.74 -1.20
N MET A 123 -10.23 -25.04 -1.36
CA MET A 123 -11.46 -25.48 -2.01
C MET A 123 -12.71 -24.95 -1.29
N LEU A 124 -12.78 -25.10 0.04
CA LEU A 124 -13.90 -24.59 0.83
C LEU A 124 -14.06 -23.07 0.74
N MET A 125 -12.94 -22.34 0.73
CA MET A 125 -12.95 -20.90 0.57
C MET A 125 -13.39 -20.50 -0.85
N GLN A 126 -12.96 -21.21 -1.87
CA GLN A 126 -13.37 -20.97 -3.26
C GLN A 126 -14.87 -21.10 -3.43
N ASP A 127 -15.47 -22.17 -2.89
CA ASP A 127 -16.92 -22.37 -2.92
C ASP A 127 -17.64 -21.24 -2.18
N HIS A 128 -17.19 -20.92 -0.96
CA HIS A 128 -17.76 -19.83 -0.17
C HIS A 128 -17.68 -18.47 -0.87
N PHE A 129 -16.55 -18.16 -1.53
CA PHE A 129 -16.37 -16.88 -2.23
C PHE A 129 -17.25 -16.82 -3.49
N ARG A 130 -17.40 -17.94 -4.22
CA ARG A 130 -18.32 -18.03 -5.35
C ARG A 130 -19.76 -17.79 -4.89
N ASP A 131 -20.19 -18.44 -3.82
CA ASP A 131 -21.55 -18.32 -3.29
C ASP A 131 -21.83 -16.90 -2.76
N ALA A 132 -20.85 -16.26 -2.10
CA ALA A 132 -20.95 -14.88 -1.67
C ALA A 132 -21.11 -13.90 -2.85
N MET A 133 -20.33 -14.08 -3.92
CA MET A 133 -20.47 -13.27 -5.14
C MET A 133 -21.80 -13.50 -5.85
N ALA A 134 -22.28 -14.74 -5.92
CA ALA A 134 -23.58 -15.06 -6.50
C ALA A 134 -24.73 -14.42 -5.71
N LEU A 135 -24.69 -14.52 -4.38
CA LEU A 135 -25.67 -13.87 -3.51
C LEU A 135 -25.63 -12.34 -3.68
N TYR A 136 -24.44 -11.73 -3.71
CA TYR A 136 -24.28 -10.29 -3.94
C TYR A 136 -24.95 -9.87 -5.25
N GLN A 137 -24.68 -10.59 -6.35
CA GLN A 137 -25.26 -10.28 -7.65
C GLN A 137 -26.78 -10.45 -7.64
N THR A 138 -27.32 -11.55 -7.09
CA THR A 138 -28.75 -11.77 -6.94
C THR A 138 -29.44 -10.61 -6.19
N MET A 139 -28.83 -10.16 -5.09
CA MET A 139 -29.35 -9.00 -4.33
C MET A 139 -29.42 -7.73 -5.19
N LEU A 140 -28.40 -7.47 -6.02
CA LEU A 140 -28.39 -6.33 -6.92
C LEU A 140 -29.47 -6.45 -8.01
N ASP A 141 -29.63 -7.63 -8.60
CA ASP A 141 -30.60 -7.91 -9.66
C ASP A 141 -32.04 -7.77 -9.14
N GLU A 142 -32.26 -8.06 -7.86
CA GLU A 142 -33.54 -7.86 -7.16
C GLU A 142 -33.73 -6.41 -6.65
N GLY A 143 -32.80 -5.50 -6.97
CA GLY A 143 -32.91 -4.07 -6.65
C GLY A 143 -32.47 -3.69 -5.23
N ILE A 144 -31.81 -4.59 -4.50
CA ILE A 144 -31.24 -4.26 -3.17
C ILE A 144 -30.05 -3.31 -3.37
N ALA A 145 -30.03 -2.24 -2.57
CA ALA A 145 -28.99 -1.21 -2.66
C ALA A 145 -27.59 -1.80 -2.43
N LYS A 146 -26.61 -1.36 -3.25
CA LYS A 146 -25.20 -1.77 -3.14
C LYS A 146 -24.63 -1.63 -1.73
N GLU A 147 -25.03 -0.59 -1.01
CA GLU A 147 -24.60 -0.35 0.37
C GLU A 147 -25.07 -1.43 1.37
N CYS A 148 -26.16 -2.15 1.03
CA CYS A 148 -26.66 -3.27 1.79
C CYS A 148 -26.08 -4.60 1.27
N ALA A 149 -26.13 -4.82 -0.03
CA ALA A 149 -25.65 -6.05 -0.66
C ALA A 149 -24.17 -6.34 -0.37
N ARG A 150 -23.31 -5.32 -0.31
CA ARG A 150 -21.87 -5.46 -0.02
C ARG A 150 -21.52 -6.16 1.30
N PHE A 151 -22.46 -6.27 2.24
CA PHE A 151 -22.20 -6.93 3.53
C PHE A 151 -22.04 -8.45 3.43
N VAL A 152 -22.46 -9.07 2.33
CA VAL A 152 -22.24 -10.50 2.09
C VAL A 152 -20.83 -10.79 1.54
N LEU A 153 -20.09 -9.75 1.12
CA LEU A 153 -18.78 -9.90 0.51
C LEU A 153 -17.69 -10.12 1.56
N PRO A 154 -16.80 -11.11 1.38
CA PRO A 154 -15.71 -11.39 2.31
C PRO A 154 -14.62 -10.31 2.28
N LEU A 155 -13.77 -10.26 3.33
CA LEU A 155 -12.63 -9.35 3.43
C LEU A 155 -11.60 -9.53 2.30
N ALA A 156 -11.57 -10.70 1.66
CA ALA A 156 -10.72 -10.98 0.50
C ALA A 156 -11.20 -10.30 -0.79
N THR A 157 -12.38 -9.66 -0.80
CA THR A 157 -12.92 -8.96 -1.97
C THR A 157 -11.93 -7.91 -2.46
N PRO A 158 -11.62 -7.89 -3.78
CA PRO A 158 -10.72 -6.91 -4.37
C PRO A 158 -11.18 -5.47 -4.14
N THR A 159 -10.22 -4.59 -3.96
CA THR A 159 -10.41 -3.14 -3.92
C THR A 159 -9.24 -2.43 -4.58
N ARG A 160 -9.43 -1.18 -4.93
CA ARG A 160 -8.40 -0.28 -5.46
C ARG A 160 -8.40 0.99 -4.64
N LEU A 161 -7.25 1.45 -4.25
CA LEU A 161 -7.09 2.72 -3.55
C LEU A 161 -5.95 3.54 -4.14
N TYR A 162 -6.11 4.86 -4.05
CA TYR A 162 -5.06 5.83 -4.29
C TYR A 162 -4.55 6.31 -2.94
N MET A 163 -3.23 6.26 -2.77
CA MET A 163 -2.55 6.66 -1.54
C MET A 163 -1.56 7.77 -1.87
N SER A 164 -1.78 8.96 -1.30
CA SER A 164 -0.94 10.14 -1.54
C SER A 164 -0.30 10.61 -0.24
N GLY A 165 1.01 10.88 -0.30
CA GLY A 165 1.75 11.37 0.85
C GLY A 165 3.08 11.99 0.48
N SER A 166 3.69 12.67 1.46
CA SER A 166 5.02 13.24 1.30
C SER A 166 6.09 12.15 1.19
N CYS A 167 7.25 12.50 0.64
CA CYS A 167 8.42 11.62 0.61
C CYS A 167 8.73 11.07 2.02
N ARG A 168 8.68 11.89 3.06
CA ARG A 168 8.84 11.46 4.47
C ARG A 168 7.81 10.39 4.87
N SER A 169 6.54 10.61 4.52
CA SER A 169 5.47 9.65 4.85
C SER A 169 5.72 8.30 4.19
N TRP A 170 6.14 8.30 2.93
CA TRP A 170 6.49 7.09 2.20
C TRP A 170 7.69 6.36 2.80
N VAL A 171 8.76 7.08 3.17
CA VAL A 171 9.92 6.48 3.88
C VAL A 171 9.45 5.77 5.14
N HIS A 172 8.68 6.45 5.98
CA HIS A 172 8.17 5.86 7.22
C HIS A 172 7.25 4.65 6.99
N TYR A 173 6.34 4.73 6.00
CA TYR A 173 5.43 3.63 5.67
C TYR A 173 6.18 2.40 5.18
N ILE A 174 7.11 2.57 4.25
CA ILE A 174 7.89 1.49 3.67
C ILE A 174 8.74 0.83 4.75
N ASP A 175 9.48 1.60 5.53
CA ASP A 175 10.32 1.08 6.61
C ASP A 175 9.49 0.28 7.63
N LEU A 176 8.37 0.84 8.08
CA LEU A 176 7.48 0.19 9.04
C LEU A 176 6.85 -1.11 8.50
N ARG A 177 6.45 -1.13 7.21
CA ARG A 177 5.66 -2.23 6.64
C ARG A 177 6.48 -3.28 5.91
N SER A 178 7.73 -2.97 5.55
CA SER A 178 8.70 -3.97 5.10
C SER A 178 9.38 -4.70 6.28
N ALA A 179 9.15 -4.23 7.51
CA ALA A 179 9.75 -4.82 8.71
C ALA A 179 9.13 -6.18 9.06
N HIS A 180 9.94 -7.04 9.67
CA HIS A 180 9.54 -8.34 10.16
C HIS A 180 8.40 -8.24 11.18
N GLY A 181 7.37 -9.09 11.04
CA GLY A 181 6.15 -9.07 11.88
C GLY A 181 4.98 -8.32 11.26
N THR A 182 5.17 -7.69 10.10
CA THR A 182 4.05 -7.22 9.25
C THR A 182 3.37 -8.42 8.59
N GLN A 183 2.06 -8.37 8.41
CA GLN A 183 1.34 -9.37 7.61
C GLN A 183 1.98 -9.47 6.22
N LYS A 184 2.27 -10.68 5.74
CA LYS A 184 3.02 -10.92 4.49
C LYS A 184 2.46 -10.14 3.30
N GLU A 185 1.16 -10.18 3.08
CA GLU A 185 0.52 -9.49 1.94
C GLU A 185 0.66 -7.96 2.05
N HIS A 186 0.70 -7.40 3.27
CA HIS A 186 0.95 -5.98 3.47
C HIS A 186 2.44 -5.65 3.24
N MET A 187 3.34 -6.53 3.65
CA MET A 187 4.77 -6.42 3.37
C MET A 187 5.04 -6.45 1.86
N ASP A 188 4.40 -7.36 1.12
CA ASP A 188 4.52 -7.43 -0.34
C ASP A 188 4.07 -6.12 -1.03
N ILE A 189 3.01 -5.48 -0.52
CA ILE A 189 2.57 -4.15 -0.98
C ILE A 189 3.62 -3.08 -0.66
N ALA A 190 4.17 -3.07 0.55
CA ALA A 190 5.19 -2.10 0.95
C ALA A 190 6.46 -2.24 0.11
N GLU A 191 6.89 -3.47 -0.19
CA GLU A 191 8.03 -3.74 -1.07
C GLU A 191 7.75 -3.32 -2.52
N ALA A 192 6.53 -3.48 -3.01
CA ALA A 192 6.14 -2.96 -4.32
C ALA A 192 6.14 -1.43 -4.35
N CYS A 193 5.67 -0.77 -3.27
CA CYS A 193 5.77 0.69 -3.12
C CYS A 193 7.23 1.15 -3.06
N LYS A 194 8.11 0.39 -2.36
CA LYS A 194 9.55 0.68 -2.26
C LYS A 194 10.21 0.69 -3.64
N LYS A 195 9.89 -0.26 -4.51
CA LYS A 195 10.42 -0.29 -5.89
C LYS A 195 10.09 0.98 -6.64
N VAL A 196 8.82 1.43 -6.61
CA VAL A 196 8.42 2.68 -7.25
C VAL A 196 9.10 3.88 -6.58
N PHE A 197 9.22 3.89 -5.25
CA PHE A 197 9.91 4.96 -4.52
C PHE A 197 11.38 5.10 -4.95
N ILE A 198 12.10 4.01 -5.09
CA ILE A 198 13.51 3.99 -5.54
C ILE A 198 13.66 4.64 -6.93
N GLU A 199 12.73 4.37 -7.84
CA GLU A 199 12.74 4.96 -9.18
C GLU A 199 12.49 6.48 -9.15
N GLN A 200 11.66 6.97 -8.23
CA GLN A 200 11.26 8.37 -8.17
C GLN A 200 12.15 9.23 -7.27
N PHE A 201 12.79 8.63 -6.25
CA PHE A 201 13.65 9.29 -5.27
C PHE A 201 14.97 8.53 -5.10
N PRO A 202 15.77 8.36 -6.17
CA PRO A 202 16.97 7.52 -6.13
C PRO A 202 18.04 8.01 -5.15
N THR A 203 18.21 9.31 -4.99
CA THR A 203 19.20 9.89 -4.04
C THR A 203 18.77 9.66 -2.59
N VAL A 204 17.46 9.77 -2.31
CA VAL A 204 16.91 9.49 -0.98
C VAL A 204 17.02 8.00 -0.68
N ALA A 205 16.70 7.14 -1.65
CA ALA A 205 16.81 5.70 -1.52
C ALA A 205 18.25 5.25 -1.24
N GLU A 206 19.24 5.83 -1.93
CA GLU A 206 20.66 5.60 -1.66
C GLU A 206 21.06 6.05 -0.25
N ALA A 207 20.55 7.20 0.20
CA ALA A 207 20.83 7.72 1.54
C ALA A 207 20.21 6.86 2.66
N LEU A 208 19.16 6.11 2.36
CA LEU A 208 18.48 5.16 3.25
C LEU A 208 19.07 3.74 3.15
N GLU A 209 20.08 3.53 2.31
CA GLU A 209 20.70 2.22 2.07
C GLU A 209 19.69 1.18 1.51
N TRP A 210 18.74 1.65 0.70
CA TRP A 210 17.75 0.80 0.05
C TRP A 210 18.22 0.26 -1.32
N ILE A 211 19.32 0.83 -1.83
CA ILE A 211 20.04 0.44 -3.04
C ILE A 211 21.55 0.55 -2.82
#